data_c44a8b8e3fa7c7169a38af12ef18d703
#
_entry.id   c44a8b8e3fa7c7169a38af12ef18d703
#
_cell.length_a   1.000
_cell.length_b   1.000
_cell.length_c   1.000
_cell.angle_alpha   90.00
_cell.angle_beta   90.00
_cell.angle_gamma   90.00
#
_symmetry.space_group_name_H-M   'P 1'
#
loop_
_entity.id
_entity.type
_entity.pdbx_description
1 polymer ?
#
loop_
_entity_poly.entity_id
_entity_poly.type
_entity_poly.pdbx_seq_one_letter_code
_entity_poly.pdbx_strand_id
1 'polypeptide(L)'
;MPSYLVETFLARDAKGERRLREGRARSAADEMTREGTRVGFEGSIYVPEDELCFFTFAAPSTRDAALVAQRAGLAPLRVVEAIPSGKEE
;
A
#
# COMPACT_ATOMS: atom_id res chain seq x y z
N MET A 1 -1.82 -2.76 15.10
CA MET A 1 -1.63 -3.58 13.91
C MET A 1 -0.43 -3.06 13.13
N PRO A 2 0.45 -3.94 12.63
CA PRO A 2 1.63 -3.46 11.91
C PRO A 2 1.30 -2.70 10.64
N SER A 3 2.22 -1.84 10.23
CA SER A 3 2.15 -1.14 8.96
C SER A 3 3.10 -1.77 7.97
N TYR A 4 2.72 -1.79 6.71
CA TYR A 4 3.52 -2.38 5.64
C TYR A 4 3.66 -1.38 4.50
N LEU A 5 4.85 -1.36 3.93
CA LEU A 5 5.17 -0.49 2.82
C LEU A 5 5.19 -1.32 1.54
N VAL A 6 4.38 -0.91 0.59
CA VAL A 6 4.27 -1.57 -0.71
C VAL A 6 4.97 -0.69 -1.74
N GLU A 7 6.11 -1.13 -2.23
CA GLU A 7 6.92 -0.38 -3.17
C GLU A 7 6.48 -0.70 -4.59
N THR A 8 6.18 0.33 -5.39
CA THR A 8 5.72 0.17 -6.76
C THR A 8 6.41 1.15 -7.69
N PHE A 9 6.44 0.82 -8.96
CA PHE A 9 6.90 1.74 -10.00
C PHE A 9 5.77 2.68 -10.39
N LEU A 10 6.08 3.98 -10.53
CA LEU A 10 5.12 4.96 -11.04
C LEU A 10 5.88 6.01 -11.85
N ALA A 11 5.67 5.99 -13.16
CA ALA A 11 6.33 6.90 -14.08
C ALA A 11 5.97 8.36 -13.77
N ARG A 12 6.94 9.25 -13.94
CA ARG A 12 6.75 10.68 -13.65
C ARG A 12 5.65 11.32 -14.49
N ASP A 13 5.45 10.83 -15.69
CA ASP A 13 4.48 11.42 -16.61
C ASP A 13 3.11 10.75 -16.55
N ALA A 14 2.91 9.81 -15.64
CA ALA A 14 1.64 9.10 -15.48
C ALA A 14 0.69 9.90 -14.59
N LYS A 15 0.24 11.04 -15.09
CA LYS A 15 -0.63 11.95 -14.33
C LYS A 15 -1.96 11.28 -14.00
N GLY A 16 -2.39 11.45 -12.75
CA GLY A 16 -3.65 10.88 -12.30
C GLY A 16 -3.56 9.43 -11.86
N GLU A 17 -2.49 8.73 -12.21
CA GLU A 17 -2.35 7.31 -11.90
C GLU A 17 -2.24 7.07 -10.39
N ARG A 18 -1.52 7.94 -9.68
CA ARG A 18 -1.38 7.79 -8.23
C ARG A 18 -2.74 7.82 -7.54
N ARG A 19 -3.58 8.78 -7.91
CA ARG A 19 -4.91 8.91 -7.32
C ARG A 19 -5.79 7.70 -7.62
N LEU A 20 -5.72 7.19 -8.84
CA LEU A 20 -6.46 5.99 -9.22
C LEU A 20 -6.02 4.80 -8.38
N ARG A 21 -4.71 4.64 -8.19
CA ARG A 21 -4.18 3.55 -7.39
C ARG A 21 -4.59 3.68 -5.93
N GLU A 22 -4.60 4.90 -5.40
CA GLU A 22 -5.05 5.13 -4.02
C GLU A 22 -6.52 4.73 -3.85
N GLY A 23 -7.35 5.04 -4.85
CA GLY A 23 -8.75 4.63 -4.83
C GLY A 23 -8.91 3.13 -4.82
N ARG A 24 -8.13 2.44 -5.67
CA ARG A 24 -8.15 0.98 -5.70
C ARG A 24 -7.62 0.36 -4.42
N ALA A 25 -6.57 0.98 -3.83
CA ALA A 25 -6.02 0.51 -2.57
C ALA A 25 -7.06 0.59 -1.45
N ARG A 26 -7.76 1.71 -1.38
CA ARG A 26 -8.81 1.92 -0.38
C ARG A 26 -9.95 0.92 -0.55
N SER A 27 -10.39 0.71 -1.79
CA SER A 27 -11.46 -0.23 -2.09
C SER A 27 -11.06 -1.66 -1.74
N ALA A 28 -9.84 -2.05 -2.09
CA ALA A 28 -9.36 -3.41 -1.80
C ALA A 28 -9.26 -3.65 -0.28
N ALA A 29 -8.80 -2.64 0.47
CA ALA A 29 -8.71 -2.75 1.92
C ALA A 29 -10.11 -2.89 2.54
N ASP A 30 -11.06 -2.10 2.07
CA ASP A 30 -12.44 -2.18 2.56
C ASP A 30 -13.04 -3.55 2.25
N GLU A 31 -12.78 -4.08 1.08
CA GLU A 31 -13.28 -5.38 0.67
C GLU A 31 -12.74 -6.50 1.57
N MET A 32 -11.43 -6.49 1.82
CA MET A 32 -10.83 -7.49 2.70
C MET A 32 -11.38 -7.40 4.12
N THR A 33 -11.61 -6.18 4.60
CA THR A 33 -12.17 -5.98 5.93
C THR A 33 -13.58 -6.55 6.02
N ARG A 34 -14.39 -6.35 4.98
CA ARG A 34 -15.74 -6.93 4.95
C ARG A 34 -15.70 -8.46 4.91
N GLU A 35 -14.63 -9.03 4.36
CA GLU A 35 -14.46 -10.48 4.30
C GLU A 35 -13.86 -11.07 5.58
N GLY A 36 -13.53 -10.24 6.56
CA GLY A 36 -13.06 -10.70 7.86
C GLY A 36 -11.59 -10.44 8.15
N THR A 37 -10.82 -9.90 7.21
CA THR A 37 -9.42 -9.58 7.42
C THR A 37 -9.27 -8.07 7.51
N ARG A 38 -8.98 -7.55 8.72
CA ARG A 38 -8.88 -6.11 8.92
C ARG A 38 -7.65 -5.55 8.20
N VAL A 39 -7.88 -4.71 7.22
CA VAL A 39 -6.82 -4.04 6.46
C VAL A 39 -7.24 -2.59 6.27
N GLY A 40 -6.30 -1.67 6.46
CA GLY A 40 -6.56 -0.25 6.24
C GLY A 40 -5.51 0.36 5.31
N PHE A 41 -5.95 1.18 4.37
CA PHE A 41 -5.03 1.95 3.55
C PHE A 41 -4.68 3.24 4.28
N GLU A 42 -3.40 3.52 4.47
CA GLU A 42 -2.95 4.66 5.27
C GLU A 42 -2.48 5.84 4.43
N GLY A 43 -2.10 5.62 3.20
CA GLY A 43 -1.66 6.69 2.32
C GLY A 43 -0.54 6.26 1.39
N SER A 44 -0.04 7.22 0.60
CA SER A 44 1.06 6.94 -0.32
C SER A 44 2.11 8.02 -0.25
N ILE A 45 3.33 7.66 -0.63
CA ILE A 45 4.46 8.57 -0.75
C ILE A 45 5.04 8.37 -2.13
N TYR A 46 5.14 9.45 -2.90
CA TYR A 46 5.65 9.36 -4.25
C TYR A 46 7.00 10.05 -4.34
N VAL A 47 7.97 9.35 -4.93
CA VAL A 47 9.32 9.85 -5.16
C VAL A 47 9.53 9.94 -6.67
N PRO A 48 9.17 11.06 -7.29
CA PRO A 48 9.19 11.15 -8.76
C PRO A 48 10.57 10.97 -9.37
N GLU A 49 11.62 11.41 -8.70
CA GLU A 49 12.98 11.22 -9.20
C GLU A 49 13.32 9.77 -9.45
N ASP A 50 12.86 8.90 -8.57
CA ASP A 50 13.13 7.46 -8.65
C ASP A 50 12.00 6.70 -9.34
N GLU A 51 10.92 7.39 -9.68
CA GLU A 51 9.71 6.80 -10.23
C GLU A 51 9.18 5.67 -9.36
N LEU A 52 9.23 5.90 -8.05
CA LEU A 52 8.72 4.95 -7.06
C LEU A 52 7.55 5.57 -6.32
N CYS A 53 6.54 4.77 -6.08
CA CYS A 53 5.40 5.16 -5.26
C CYS A 53 5.21 4.08 -4.20
N PHE A 54 5.16 4.51 -2.94
CA PHE A 54 5.00 3.62 -1.80
C PHE A 54 3.59 3.76 -1.27
N PHE A 55 2.90 2.63 -1.12
CA PHE A 55 1.57 2.61 -0.53
C PHE A 55 1.68 1.95 0.84
N THR A 56 1.09 2.58 1.85
CA THR A 56 1.18 2.09 3.22
C THR A 56 -0.16 1.51 3.66
N PHE A 57 -0.11 0.30 4.20
CA PHE A 57 -1.29 -0.40 4.69
C PHE A 57 -1.06 -0.88 6.12
N ALA A 58 -2.10 -0.80 6.93
CA ALA A 58 -2.14 -1.53 8.20
C ALA A 58 -2.75 -2.90 7.91
N ALA A 59 -2.10 -3.96 8.35
CA ALA A 59 -2.56 -5.33 8.07
C ALA A 59 -2.04 -6.27 9.15
N PRO A 60 -2.70 -7.44 9.34
CA PRO A 60 -2.25 -8.39 10.37
C PRO A 60 -0.91 -9.05 10.06
N SER A 61 -0.56 -9.17 8.76
CA SER A 61 0.65 -9.88 8.37
C SER A 61 1.17 -9.37 7.03
N THR A 62 2.43 -9.71 6.72
CA THR A 62 3.01 -9.40 5.41
C THR A 62 2.17 -10.02 4.28
N ARG A 63 1.68 -11.23 4.52
CA ARG A 63 0.87 -11.94 3.53
C ARG A 63 -0.41 -11.18 3.21
N ASP A 64 -1.08 -10.63 4.23
CA ASP A 64 -2.30 -9.86 4.03
C ASP A 64 -2.00 -8.55 3.33
N ALA A 65 -0.87 -7.92 3.65
CA ALA A 65 -0.45 -6.69 2.97
C ALA A 65 -0.16 -6.96 1.48
N ALA A 66 0.49 -8.08 1.19
CA ALA A 66 0.74 -8.47 -0.20
C ALA A 66 -0.56 -8.75 -0.95
N LEU A 67 -1.51 -9.38 -0.26
CA LEU A 67 -2.80 -9.72 -0.87
C LEU A 67 -3.61 -8.46 -1.21
N VAL A 68 -3.66 -7.49 -0.30
CA VAL A 68 -4.39 -6.25 -0.59
C VAL A 68 -3.75 -5.49 -1.74
N ALA A 69 -2.41 -5.47 -1.80
CA ALA A 69 -1.69 -4.83 -2.90
C ALA A 69 -2.02 -5.50 -4.24
N GLN A 70 -2.09 -6.82 -4.24
CA GLN A 70 -2.44 -7.58 -5.43
C GLN A 70 -3.88 -7.30 -5.87
N ARG A 71 -4.83 -7.31 -4.94
CA ARG A 71 -6.23 -7.02 -5.24
C ARG A 71 -6.40 -5.61 -5.80
N ALA A 72 -5.61 -4.67 -5.30
CA ALA A 72 -5.66 -3.29 -5.78
C ALA A 72 -4.97 -3.09 -7.13
N GLY A 73 -4.33 -4.12 -7.66
CA GLY A 73 -3.64 -4.04 -8.94
C GLY A 73 -2.40 -3.16 -8.89
N LEU A 74 -1.71 -3.13 -7.74
CA LEU A 74 -0.56 -2.24 -7.57
C LEU A 74 0.73 -2.78 -8.17
N ALA A 75 0.79 -4.07 -8.50
CA ALA A 75 1.98 -4.71 -9.06
C ALA A 75 3.23 -4.42 -8.22
N PRO A 76 3.26 -4.85 -6.96
CA PRO A 76 4.33 -4.47 -6.06
C PRO A 76 5.68 -5.04 -6.45
N LEU A 77 6.72 -4.20 -6.31
CA LEU A 77 8.10 -4.63 -6.44
C LEU A 77 8.53 -5.34 -5.17
N ARG A 78 8.01 -4.88 -4.04
CA ARG A 78 8.34 -5.46 -2.75
C ARG A 78 7.33 -5.01 -1.70
N VAL A 79 7.14 -5.85 -0.66
CA VAL A 79 6.29 -5.55 0.48
C VAL A 79 7.10 -5.81 1.73
N VAL A 80 7.27 -4.80 2.57
CA VAL A 80 8.06 -4.92 3.80
C VAL A 80 7.35 -4.26 4.95
N GLU A 81 7.62 -4.72 6.16
CA GLU A 81 7.09 -4.08 7.34
C GLU A 81 7.77 -2.73 7.53
N ALA A 82 6.98 -1.72 7.87
CA ALA A 82 7.46 -0.37 8.14
C ALA A 82 7.11 -0.01 9.56
N ILE A 83 8.10 0.45 10.31
CA ILE A 83 7.91 0.78 11.72
C ILE A 83 8.04 2.28 11.88
N PRO A 84 6.92 3.00 12.10
CA PRO A 84 6.99 4.46 12.26
C PRO A 84 7.69 4.84 13.56
N SER A 85 8.26 6.05 13.55
CA SER A 85 8.88 6.62 14.73
C SER A 85 7.87 6.68 15.87
N GLY A 86 8.33 6.32 17.06
CA GLY A 86 7.47 6.30 18.24
C GLY A 86 6.77 4.98 18.49
N LYS A 87 6.86 4.02 17.56
CA LYS A 87 6.29 2.68 17.71
C LYS A 87 7.32 1.63 18.07
N GLU A 88 8.59 1.91 17.85
CA GLU A 88 9.66 0.97 18.17
C GLU A 88 10.11 1.19 19.61
N GLU A 89 10.67 0.15 20.20
CA GLU A 89 11.12 0.15 21.61
C GLU A 89 12.60 0.39 21.73
#